data_7a8f790cc938caf585f7b0453be5435c
#
_entry.id   7a8f790cc938caf585f7b0453be5435c
#
_cell.length_a   1.000
_cell.length_b   1.000
_cell.length_c   1.000
_cell.angle_alpha   90.00
_cell.angle_beta   90.00
_cell.angle_gamma   90.00
#
_symmetry.space_group_name_H-M   'P 1'
#
loop_
_entity.id
_entity.type
_entity.pdbx_description
1 polymer ?
#
loop_
_entity_poly.entity_id
_entity_poly.type
_entity_poly.pdbx_seq_one_letter_code
_entity_poly.pdbx_strand_id
1 'polypeptide(L)' 'MSTKTWKSHPLYTTIVEILERKGPLTDVELYELIKETHGEAGFGDLNKTLMRLEIQGKVYVSTLTKGKRRVELIEAKES' A
#
# COMPACT_ATOMS: atom_id res chain seq x y z
N MET A 1 -11.32 -8.86 -23.93
CA MET A 1 -11.15 -8.80 -23.44
C MET A 1 -10.55 -8.83 -22.67
N SER A 2 -10.05 -8.88 -22.59
CA SER A 2 -9.45 -8.95 -21.92
C SER A 2 -9.57 -8.57 -20.87
N THR A 3 -10.05 -8.77 -20.57
CA THR A 3 -10.50 -8.57 -19.44
C THR A 3 -9.62 -8.91 -18.40
N LYS A 4 -8.97 -9.87 -18.46
CA LYS A 4 -8.15 -10.25 -17.48
C LYS A 4 -7.17 -9.31 -17.22
N THR A 5 -6.87 -8.50 -18.03
CA THR A 5 -5.81 -7.63 -17.76
C THR A 5 -6.09 -6.76 -16.62
N TRP A 6 -7.26 -6.31 -16.45
CA TRP A 6 -7.42 -5.38 -15.41
C TRP A 6 -7.28 -5.97 -14.07
N LYS A 7 -7.49 -7.20 -13.96
CA LYS A 7 -7.38 -7.74 -12.71
C LYS A 7 -6.00 -7.82 -12.33
N SER A 8 -5.11 -7.53 -13.11
CA SER A 8 -3.79 -7.65 -12.70
C SER A 8 -3.29 -6.38 -12.13
N HIS A 9 -4.10 -5.52 -11.66
CA HIS A 9 -3.62 -4.38 -10.97
C HIS A 9 -2.83 -4.88 -9.80
N PRO A 10 -1.54 -4.69 -9.73
CA PRO A 10 -0.77 -5.20 -8.61
C PRO A 10 -1.18 -4.50 -7.35
N LEU A 11 -1.08 -5.21 -6.26
CA LEU A 11 -1.45 -4.64 -4.98
C LEU A 11 -0.62 -3.41 -4.68
N TYR A 12 0.66 -3.42 -5.03
CA TYR A 12 1.48 -2.29 -4.68
C TYR A 12 1.07 -1.03 -5.45
N THR A 13 0.56 -1.18 -6.66
CA THR A 13 0.08 -0.03 -7.40
C THR A 13 -1.12 0.59 -6.70
N THR A 14 -2.00 -0.27 -6.19
CA THR A 14 -3.16 0.20 -5.47
C THR A 14 -2.75 0.94 -4.21
N ILE A 15 -1.76 0.41 -3.50
CA ILE A 15 -1.28 1.04 -2.29
C ILE A 15 -0.74 2.43 -2.60
N VAL A 16 0.07 2.54 -3.64
CA VAL A 16 0.65 3.83 -4.00
C VAL A 16 -0.44 4.82 -4.36
N GLU A 17 -1.42 4.38 -5.12
CA GLU A 17 -2.51 5.25 -5.51
C GLU A 17 -3.31 5.76 -4.31
N ILE A 18 -3.56 4.86 -3.37
CA ILE A 18 -4.30 5.25 -2.19
C ILE A 18 -3.53 6.28 -1.39
N LEU A 19 -2.24 6.05 -1.23
CA LEU A 19 -1.42 6.98 -0.46
C LEU A 19 -1.29 8.32 -1.17
N GLU A 20 -1.30 8.33 -2.48
CA GLU A 20 -1.25 9.58 -3.21
C GLU A 20 -2.51 10.39 -2.99
N ARG A 21 -3.62 9.71 -2.89
CA ARG A 21 -4.87 10.41 -2.72
C ARG A 21 -5.16 10.81 -1.30
N LYS A 22 -4.88 9.92 -0.39
CA LYS A 22 -5.26 10.14 1.00
C LYS A 22 -4.15 10.57 1.93
N GLY A 23 -2.94 10.44 1.50
CA GLY A 23 -1.81 10.78 2.34
C GLY A 23 -1.45 9.65 3.28
N PRO A 24 -0.69 9.93 4.31
CA PRO A 24 -0.23 8.87 5.22
C PRO A 24 -1.39 8.18 5.90
N LEU A 25 -1.29 6.87 6.01
CA LEU A 25 -2.32 6.08 6.65
C LEU A 25 -1.67 5.02 7.50
N THR A 26 -2.40 4.49 8.47
CA THR A 26 -1.86 3.37 9.23
C THR A 26 -2.06 2.12 8.39
N ASP A 27 -1.35 1.07 8.74
CA ASP A 27 -1.46 -0.18 8.02
C ASP A 27 -2.88 -0.74 8.10
N VAL A 28 -3.56 -0.52 9.22
CA VAL A 28 -4.93 -1.00 9.37
C VAL A 28 -5.86 -0.21 8.44
N GLU A 29 -5.71 1.09 8.40
CA GLU A 29 -6.54 1.91 7.52
C GLU A 29 -6.32 1.54 6.08
N LEU A 30 -5.07 1.31 5.72
CA LEU A 30 -4.72 0.95 4.38
C LEU A 30 -5.35 -0.39 4.02
N TYR A 31 -5.29 -1.34 4.95
CA TYR A 31 -5.85 -2.65 4.71
C TYR A 31 -7.37 -2.57 4.46
N GLU A 32 -8.05 -1.73 5.24
CA GLU A 32 -9.48 -1.59 5.07
C GLU A 32 -9.82 -1.09 3.67
N LEU A 33 -9.06 -0.12 3.18
CA LEU A 33 -9.30 0.40 1.85
C LEU A 33 -8.96 -0.61 0.77
N ILE A 34 -7.90 -1.38 0.99
CA ILE A 34 -7.50 -2.37 0.02
C ILE A 34 -8.54 -3.47 -0.09
N LYS A 35 -9.15 -3.83 1.02
CA LYS A 35 -10.15 -4.88 0.98
C LYS A 35 -11.31 -4.53 0.07
N GLU A 36 -11.59 -3.26 -0.09
CA GLU A 36 -12.68 -2.88 -0.94
C GLU A 36 -12.36 -3.11 -2.40
N THR A 37 -11.10 -3.03 -2.76
CA THR A 37 -10.71 -3.21 -4.14
C THR A 37 -10.16 -4.60 -4.39
N HIS A 38 -9.39 -5.11 -3.43
CA HIS A 38 -8.78 -6.42 -3.56
C HIS A 38 -9.30 -7.30 -2.43
N GLY A 39 -10.53 -7.69 -2.54
CA GLY A 39 -11.18 -8.41 -1.46
C GLY A 39 -10.49 -9.68 -1.02
N GLU A 40 -9.70 -10.25 -1.91
CA GLU A 40 -9.02 -11.48 -1.56
C GLU A 40 -7.70 -11.28 -0.88
N ALA A 41 -7.20 -10.06 -0.87
CA ALA A 41 -5.89 -9.83 -0.29
C ALA A 41 -5.96 -9.92 1.23
N GLY A 42 -5.03 -10.60 1.82
CA GLY A 42 -4.97 -10.70 3.27
C GLY A 42 -3.98 -9.68 3.82
N PHE A 43 -3.99 -9.56 5.13
CA PHE A 43 -3.09 -8.62 5.76
C PHE A 43 -1.63 -9.02 5.54
N GLY A 44 -1.39 -10.31 5.41
CA GLY A 44 -0.04 -10.79 5.11
C GLY A 44 0.43 -10.33 3.73
N ASP A 45 -0.48 -10.30 2.77
CA ASP A 45 -0.13 -9.82 1.44
C ASP A 45 0.21 -8.34 1.48
N LEU A 46 -0.54 -7.59 2.29
CA LEU A 46 -0.27 -6.19 2.45
C LEU A 46 1.12 -5.99 3.06
N ASN A 47 1.43 -6.75 4.10
CA ASN A 47 2.72 -6.61 4.75
C ASN A 47 3.87 -6.93 3.80
N LYS A 48 3.73 -7.97 3.00
CA LYS A 48 4.77 -8.31 2.08
C LYS A 48 4.98 -7.21 1.06
N THR A 49 3.89 -6.66 0.57
CA THR A 49 3.96 -5.62 -0.44
C THR A 49 4.56 -4.34 0.15
N LEU A 50 4.19 -4.02 1.38
CA LEU A 50 4.75 -2.84 2.03
C LEU A 50 6.25 -2.99 2.23
N MET A 51 6.69 -4.20 2.59
CA MET A 51 8.09 -4.44 2.75
C MET A 51 8.82 -4.21 1.46
N ARG A 52 8.26 -4.70 0.36
CA ARG A 52 8.86 -4.52 -0.93
C ARG A 52 8.93 -3.04 -1.30
N LEU A 53 7.86 -2.30 -1.06
CA LEU A 53 7.84 -0.88 -1.37
C LEU A 53 8.83 -0.11 -0.50
N GLU A 54 9.00 -0.55 0.73
CA GLU A 54 9.93 0.09 1.62
C GLU A 54 11.36 -0.14 1.14
N ILE A 55 11.66 -1.35 0.75
CA ILE A 55 12.97 -1.68 0.24
C ILE A 55 13.27 -0.89 -1.03
N GLN A 56 12.28 -0.67 -1.84
CA GLN A 56 12.47 0.08 -3.07
C GLN A 56 12.50 1.59 -2.83
N GLY A 57 12.28 2.01 -1.61
CA GLY A 57 12.30 3.42 -1.30
C GLY A 57 11.06 4.17 -1.71
N LYS A 58 9.97 3.47 -1.90
CA LYS A 58 8.75 4.12 -2.32
C LYS A 58 7.89 4.57 -1.16
N VAL A 59 7.95 3.88 -0.04
CA VAL A 59 7.20 4.26 1.13
C VAL A 59 8.08 4.22 2.36
N TYR A 60 7.67 4.95 3.36
CA TYR A 60 8.37 4.99 4.62
C TYR A 60 7.38 4.45 5.65
N VAL A 61 7.81 3.47 6.42
CA VAL A 61 6.95 2.87 7.42
C VAL A 61 7.53 3.16 8.79
N SER A 62 6.74 3.79 9.64
CA SER A 62 7.21 4.06 10.99
C SER A 62 6.28 3.38 11.98
N THR A 63 6.81 2.98 13.10
CA THR A 63 6.04 2.27 14.09
C THR A 63 5.37 3.26 15.03
N LEU A 64 4.11 3.09 15.23
CA LEU A 64 3.38 3.89 16.19
C LEU A 64 3.18 3.04 17.42
N THR A 65 2.46 3.56 18.37
CA THR A 65 2.26 2.81 19.60
C THR A 65 1.31 1.65 19.33
N LYS A 66 1.36 0.68 20.19
CA LYS A 66 0.47 -0.47 20.13
C LYS A 66 0.58 -1.28 18.87
N GLY A 67 1.73 -1.32 18.33
CA GLY A 67 1.94 -2.18 17.18
C GLY A 67 1.41 -1.68 15.86
N LYS A 68 0.87 -0.50 15.83
CA LYS A 68 0.40 0.04 14.57
C LYS A 68 1.56 0.66 13.83
N ARG A 69 1.48 0.69 12.53
CA ARG A 69 2.51 1.28 11.71
C ARG A 69 1.88 2.32 10.79
N ARG A 70 2.60 3.38 10.58
CA ARG A 70 2.14 4.43 9.70
C ARG A 70 2.89 4.32 8.40
N VAL A 71 2.17 4.33 7.31
CA VAL A 71 2.75 4.19 5.98
C VAL A 71 2.63 5.51 5.24
N GLU A 72 3.73 5.98 4.72
CA GLU A 72 3.76 7.26 4.07
C GLU A 72 4.50 7.15 2.76
N LEU A 73 3.98 7.78 1.72
CA LEU A 73 4.62 7.72 0.43
C LEU A 73 5.83 8.64 0.42
N ILE A 74 6.93 8.15 -0.11
CA ILE A 74 8.12 8.97 -0.21
C ILE A 74 8.07 9.67 -1.55
N GLU A 75 8.07 10.98 -1.55
CA GLU A 75 8.04 11.70 -2.77
C GLU A 75 9.35 11.88 -3.29
N ALA A 76 9.60 11.36 -4.41
CA ALA A 76 10.91 11.41 -4.92
C ALA A 76 11.02 12.65 -5.66
N LYS A 77 11.23 13.63 -5.25
CA LYS A 77 11.40 14.69 -5.93
C LYS A 77 12.47 14.74 -6.61
N GLU A 78 12.99 14.30 -7.23
CA GLU A 78 13.98 14.21 -7.83
C GLU A 78 14.19 15.15 -8.51
N SER A 79 14.24 15.51 -8.59
CA SER A 79 14.42 16.24 -9.27
C SER A 79 14.89 16.56 -9.70
#